data_8e9b7aa21172d69169024fc51a5d2ce8
#
_entry.id   8e9b7aa21172d69169024fc51a5d2ce8
#
_cell.length_a   1.000
_cell.length_b   1.000
_cell.length_c   1.000
_cell.angle_alpha   90.00
_cell.angle_beta   90.00
_cell.angle_gamma   90.00
#
_symmetry.space_group_name_H-M   'P 1'
#
loop_
_entity.id
_entity.type
_entity.pdbx_description
1 polymer ?
#
loop_
_entity_poly.entity_id
_entity_poly.type
_entity_poly.pdbx_seq_one_letter_code
_entity_poly.pdbx_strand_id
1 'polypeptide(L)'
;MKSLIRVIYIACMVMLFFSCSSENVDDDLNSPIKEFTVPEVKSIEVEILERINNYRASIGLSVLETLDIVKSQAYSHTEYMIKENQISHDYFHARKSYLLTNAGANSVAENVGYGYSSAESVVNAWIKSDSHRETIEGDFTNFDISAEQNEDGVMYFTNIFIKK
;
A
#
# COMPACT_ATOMS: atom_id res chain seq x y z
N MET A 1 -53.04 -40.97 35.91
CA MET A 1 -52.60 -40.34 34.60
C MET A 1 -52.18 -38.86 34.67
N LYS A 2 -52.43 -38.14 35.78
CA LYS A 2 -52.05 -36.71 35.90
C LYS A 2 -50.66 -36.47 36.55
N SER A 3 -50.04 -37.51 37.10
CA SER A 3 -48.75 -37.41 37.77
C SER A 3 -47.52 -37.68 36.84
N LEU A 4 -47.73 -38.43 35.78
CA LEU A 4 -46.66 -38.77 34.81
C LEU A 4 -46.31 -37.62 33.86
N ILE A 5 -47.25 -36.75 33.59
CA ILE A 5 -47.08 -35.63 32.68
C ILE A 5 -46.26 -34.49 33.32
N ARG A 6 -46.25 -34.35 34.64
CA ARG A 6 -45.49 -33.33 35.36
C ARG A 6 -43.98 -33.63 35.45
N VAL A 7 -43.59 -34.89 35.37
CA VAL A 7 -42.15 -35.27 35.42
C VAL A 7 -41.48 -35.08 34.08
N ILE A 8 -42.21 -35.17 32.96
CA ILE A 8 -41.66 -34.97 31.63
C ILE A 8 -41.36 -33.49 31.32
N TYR A 9 -42.15 -32.55 31.93
CA TYR A 9 -41.91 -31.10 31.73
C TYR A 9 -40.71 -30.54 32.51
N ILE A 10 -40.21 -31.21 33.52
CA ILE A 10 -39.06 -30.78 34.32
C ILE A 10 -37.74 -31.28 33.70
N ALA A 11 -37.77 -32.34 32.89
CA ALA A 11 -36.58 -32.90 32.23
C ALA A 11 -36.18 -32.19 30.95
N CYS A 12 -37.04 -31.34 30.34
CA CYS A 12 -36.74 -30.60 29.12
C CYS A 12 -36.19 -29.18 29.29
N MET A 13 -36.06 -28.70 30.55
CA MET A 13 -35.70 -27.30 30.84
C MET A 13 -34.24 -27.10 31.27
N VAL A 14 -33.35 -28.07 31.09
CA VAL A 14 -31.95 -28.00 31.59
C VAL A 14 -30.91 -28.19 30.49
N MET A 15 -31.26 -28.02 29.20
CA MET A 15 -30.30 -28.10 28.10
C MET A 15 -30.31 -26.85 27.22
N LEU A 16 -30.17 -25.68 27.83
CA LEU A 16 -29.74 -24.47 27.12
C LEU A 16 -28.48 -23.91 27.81
N PHE A 17 -27.42 -24.69 27.83
CA PHE A 17 -26.11 -24.09 27.96
C PHE A 17 -25.76 -23.46 26.60
N PHE A 18 -25.92 -22.16 26.52
CA PHE A 18 -25.26 -21.34 25.53
C PHE A 18 -23.78 -21.62 25.63
N SER A 19 -23.27 -22.43 24.69
CA SER A 19 -21.86 -22.47 24.38
C SER A 19 -21.54 -21.12 23.75
N CYS A 20 -21.13 -20.17 24.58
CA CYS A 20 -20.43 -18.99 24.10
C CYS A 20 -19.07 -19.50 23.65
N SER A 21 -18.92 -19.79 22.36
CA SER A 21 -17.62 -19.94 21.75
C SER A 21 -16.97 -18.56 21.85
N SER A 22 -16.09 -18.40 22.80
CA SER A 22 -15.12 -17.32 22.79
C SER A 22 -14.23 -17.60 21.57
N GLU A 23 -14.51 -16.92 20.46
CA GLU A 23 -13.52 -16.77 19.42
C GLU A 23 -12.32 -16.10 20.10
N ASN A 24 -11.24 -16.88 20.19
CA ASN A 24 -9.95 -16.38 20.65
C ASN A 24 -9.48 -15.31 19.65
N VAL A 25 -9.66 -14.05 20.03
CA VAL A 25 -9.05 -12.88 19.35
C VAL A 25 -7.61 -12.73 19.87
N ASP A 26 -6.87 -13.83 19.96
CA ASP A 26 -5.52 -13.85 20.53
C ASP A 26 -4.43 -14.21 19.50
N ASP A 27 -4.70 -14.09 18.20
CA ASP A 27 -3.70 -14.54 17.22
C ASP A 27 -3.06 -13.44 16.38
N ASP A 28 -3.30 -12.16 16.69
CA ASP A 28 -2.72 -11.06 15.92
C ASP A 28 -1.69 -10.19 16.70
N LEU A 29 -1.41 -10.52 17.96
CA LEU A 29 -0.40 -9.82 18.74
C LEU A 29 1.01 -10.42 18.63
N ASN A 30 1.14 -11.55 17.95
CA ASN A 30 2.42 -12.23 17.74
C ASN A 30 2.79 -12.32 16.25
N SER A 31 2.19 -11.51 15.41
CA SER A 31 2.75 -11.24 14.09
C SER A 31 4.11 -10.61 14.33
N PRO A 32 5.24 -11.22 13.90
CA PRO A 32 6.53 -10.58 14.07
C PRO A 32 6.39 -9.21 13.41
N ILE A 33 6.66 -8.13 14.17
CA ILE A 33 6.80 -6.78 13.61
C ILE A 33 7.75 -6.99 12.44
N LYS A 34 7.22 -6.97 11.22
CA LYS A 34 8.03 -7.16 10.01
C LYS A 34 8.98 -5.98 10.05
N GLU A 35 10.24 -6.27 10.40
CA GLU A 35 11.28 -5.26 10.54
C GLU A 35 11.18 -4.37 9.29
N PHE A 36 11.10 -3.06 9.53
CA PHE A 36 10.97 -2.07 8.46
C PHE A 36 12.25 -2.14 7.62
N THR A 37 12.24 -2.99 6.61
CA THR A 37 13.36 -3.13 5.68
C THR A 37 13.16 -2.14 4.54
N VAL A 38 14.06 -1.17 4.45
CA VAL A 38 14.17 -0.32 3.25
C VAL A 38 14.88 -1.17 2.20
N PRO A 39 14.23 -1.46 1.06
CA PRO A 39 14.88 -2.20 -0.01
C PRO A 39 16.03 -1.39 -0.61
N GLU A 40 17.02 -2.10 -1.15
CA GLU A 40 18.14 -1.47 -1.85
C GLU A 40 17.63 -0.60 -3.02
N VAL A 41 18.22 0.59 -3.16
CA VAL A 41 17.85 1.53 -4.22
C VAL A 41 18.49 1.10 -5.54
N LYS A 42 17.69 0.99 -6.58
CA LYS A 42 18.11 0.61 -7.93
C LYS A 42 18.42 1.84 -8.79
N SER A 43 19.33 1.69 -9.75
CA SER A 43 19.70 2.79 -10.67
C SER A 43 18.51 3.36 -11.45
N ILE A 44 17.58 2.51 -11.87
CA ILE A 44 16.36 2.95 -12.57
C ILE A 44 15.47 3.82 -11.67
N GLU A 45 15.42 3.54 -10.38
CA GLU A 45 14.64 4.32 -9.41
C GLU A 45 15.24 5.71 -9.21
N VAL A 46 16.57 5.79 -9.07
CA VAL A 46 17.30 7.06 -9.01
C VAL A 46 17.01 7.90 -10.25
N GLU A 47 17.11 7.31 -11.44
CA GLU A 47 16.85 8.00 -12.70
C GLU A 47 15.39 8.50 -12.80
N ILE A 48 14.41 7.72 -12.32
CA ILE A 48 13.00 8.14 -12.30
C ILE A 48 12.82 9.36 -11.38
N LEU A 49 13.38 9.31 -10.17
CA LEU A 49 13.28 10.42 -9.20
C LEU A 49 13.94 11.69 -9.74
N GLU A 50 15.12 11.57 -10.37
CA GLU A 50 15.80 12.69 -11.02
C GLU A 50 14.97 13.28 -12.17
N ARG A 51 14.38 12.45 -13.03
CA ARG A 51 13.56 12.90 -14.15
C ARG A 51 12.30 13.63 -13.70
N ILE A 52 11.63 13.13 -12.65
CA ILE A 52 10.47 13.79 -12.06
C ILE A 52 10.87 15.14 -11.48
N ASN A 53 11.96 15.22 -10.73
CA ASN A 53 12.45 16.47 -10.16
C ASN A 53 12.92 17.48 -11.23
N ASN A 54 13.57 17.02 -12.29
CA ASN A 54 13.93 17.86 -13.43
C ASN A 54 12.68 18.41 -14.13
N TYR A 55 11.64 17.60 -14.33
CA TYR A 55 10.38 18.07 -14.87
C TYR A 55 9.74 19.12 -13.97
N ARG A 56 9.61 18.87 -12.65
CA ARG A 56 9.07 19.82 -11.66
C ARG A 56 9.83 21.16 -11.70
N ALA A 57 11.15 21.11 -11.65
CA ALA A 57 12.00 22.31 -11.74
C ALA A 57 11.79 23.09 -13.04
N SER A 58 11.62 22.38 -14.18
CA SER A 58 11.41 23.02 -15.50
C SER A 58 10.12 23.84 -15.59
N ILE A 59 9.13 23.52 -14.74
CA ILE A 59 7.86 24.25 -14.67
C ILE A 59 7.74 25.14 -13.42
N GLY A 60 8.86 25.34 -12.69
CA GLY A 60 8.93 26.26 -11.54
C GLY A 60 8.43 25.67 -10.23
N LEU A 61 8.24 24.34 -10.13
CA LEU A 61 7.88 23.68 -8.88
C LEU A 61 9.13 23.28 -8.08
N SER A 62 9.00 23.24 -6.76
CA SER A 62 10.05 22.73 -5.87
C SER A 62 10.33 21.27 -6.15
N VAL A 63 11.61 20.90 -6.07
CA VAL A 63 12.04 19.49 -6.08
C VAL A 63 11.58 18.79 -4.80
N LEU A 64 11.40 17.47 -4.90
CA LEU A 64 10.97 16.61 -3.80
C LEU A 64 12.16 15.85 -3.23
N GLU A 65 12.13 15.59 -1.93
CA GLU A 65 13.14 14.79 -1.25
C GLU A 65 12.68 13.34 -1.11
N THR A 66 13.62 12.41 -1.12
CA THR A 66 13.33 10.99 -0.86
C THR A 66 13.05 10.73 0.61
N LEU A 67 12.33 9.64 0.90
CA LEU A 67 12.02 9.26 2.27
C LEU A 67 11.82 7.74 2.40
N ASP A 68 12.66 7.09 3.20
CA ASP A 68 12.70 5.63 3.36
C ASP A 68 11.35 4.98 3.69
N ILE A 69 10.55 5.62 4.54
CA ILE A 69 9.22 5.11 4.88
C ILE A 69 8.28 5.13 3.66
N VAL A 70 8.44 6.10 2.76
CA VAL A 70 7.70 6.15 1.48
C VAL A 70 8.20 5.07 0.54
N LYS A 71 9.54 4.88 0.47
CA LYS A 71 10.18 3.81 -0.29
C LYS A 71 9.63 2.43 0.08
N SER A 72 9.54 2.14 1.37
CA SER A 72 9.03 0.84 1.84
C SER A 72 7.58 0.59 1.48
N GLN A 73 6.73 1.62 1.51
CA GLN A 73 5.33 1.50 1.11
C GLN A 73 5.18 1.33 -0.40
N ALA A 74 6.00 2.03 -1.19
CA ALA A 74 6.07 1.84 -2.63
C ALA A 74 6.50 0.41 -2.99
N TYR A 75 7.56 -0.09 -2.33
CA TYR A 75 8.05 -1.45 -2.52
C TYR A 75 6.98 -2.52 -2.18
N SER A 76 6.36 -2.40 -1.02
CA SER A 76 5.31 -3.33 -0.60
C SER A 76 4.15 -3.41 -1.61
N HIS A 77 3.78 -2.28 -2.22
CA HIS A 77 2.73 -2.28 -3.23
C HIS A 77 3.19 -2.84 -4.58
N THR A 78 4.42 -2.54 -4.99
CA THR A 78 4.98 -3.11 -6.23
C THR A 78 5.04 -4.63 -6.15
N GLU A 79 5.52 -5.19 -5.03
CA GLU A 79 5.51 -6.64 -4.77
C GLU A 79 4.10 -7.22 -4.77
N TYR A 80 3.12 -6.49 -4.21
CA TYR A 80 1.71 -6.90 -4.27
C TYR A 80 1.22 -7.00 -5.73
N MET A 81 1.46 -5.97 -6.55
CA MET A 81 1.04 -5.98 -7.96
C MET A 81 1.70 -7.11 -8.77
N ILE A 82 2.96 -7.41 -8.49
CA ILE A 82 3.68 -8.54 -9.11
C ILE A 82 3.03 -9.86 -8.71
N LYS A 83 2.77 -10.07 -7.42
CA LYS A 83 2.15 -11.29 -6.91
C LYS A 83 0.75 -11.53 -7.51
N GLU A 84 -0.05 -10.48 -7.62
CA GLU A 84 -1.41 -10.56 -8.20
C GLU A 84 -1.39 -10.52 -9.74
N ASN A 85 -0.20 -10.32 -10.34
CA ASN A 85 0.00 -10.14 -11.79
C ASN A 85 -0.93 -9.09 -12.39
N GLN A 86 -1.16 -8.00 -11.67
CA GLN A 86 -2.11 -6.96 -12.04
C GLN A 86 -1.65 -5.59 -11.56
N ILE A 87 -1.70 -4.58 -12.46
CA ILE A 87 -1.55 -3.17 -12.07
C ILE A 87 -2.81 -2.69 -11.36
N SER A 88 -2.66 -2.07 -10.19
CA SER A 88 -3.79 -1.55 -9.42
C SER A 88 -3.35 -0.48 -8.40
N HIS A 89 -4.34 0.19 -7.81
CA HIS A 89 -4.20 1.03 -6.61
C HIS A 89 -4.79 0.35 -5.36
N ASP A 90 -4.89 -0.98 -5.36
CA ASP A 90 -5.45 -1.74 -4.25
C ASP A 90 -4.75 -1.41 -2.94
N TYR A 91 -5.52 -1.34 -1.87
CA TYR A 91 -5.05 -0.95 -0.53
C TYR A 91 -4.40 0.45 -0.43
N PHE A 92 -4.61 1.35 -1.42
CA PHE A 92 -4.08 2.72 -1.34
C PHE A 92 -4.51 3.44 -0.05
N HIS A 93 -5.77 3.27 0.39
CA HIS A 93 -6.24 3.88 1.63
C HIS A 93 -5.47 3.40 2.86
N ALA A 94 -5.06 2.13 2.92
CA ALA A 94 -4.24 1.59 4.00
C ALA A 94 -2.83 2.20 3.98
N ARG A 95 -2.17 2.26 2.82
CA ARG A 95 -0.87 2.91 2.65
C ARG A 95 -0.92 4.40 3.01
N LYS A 96 -1.96 5.09 2.55
CA LYS A 96 -2.20 6.50 2.91
C LYS A 96 -2.33 6.67 4.41
N SER A 97 -3.20 5.90 5.08
CA SER A 97 -3.38 5.96 6.54
C SER A 97 -2.08 5.69 7.29
N TYR A 98 -1.31 4.72 6.83
CA TYR A 98 0.00 4.40 7.40
C TYR A 98 0.97 5.60 7.31
N LEU A 99 1.08 6.25 6.13
CA LEU A 99 1.97 7.39 5.91
C LEU A 99 1.49 8.66 6.65
N LEU A 100 0.18 8.89 6.76
CA LEU A 100 -0.37 9.96 7.59
C LEU A 100 0.04 9.79 9.06
N THR A 101 -0.02 8.57 9.58
CA THR A 101 0.29 8.28 10.99
C THR A 101 1.78 8.26 11.28
N ASN A 102 2.60 7.63 10.40
CA ASN A 102 3.97 7.27 10.72
C ASN A 102 5.03 8.15 10.03
N ALA A 103 4.68 8.84 8.92
CA ALA A 103 5.59 9.75 8.21
C ALA A 103 5.32 11.23 8.52
N GLY A 104 4.25 11.54 9.28
CA GLY A 104 3.81 12.92 9.49
C GLY A 104 3.28 13.56 8.20
N ALA A 105 2.76 12.77 7.29
CA ALA A 105 2.18 13.27 6.06
C ALA A 105 0.82 13.95 6.33
N ASN A 106 0.51 15.00 5.57
CA ASN A 106 -0.80 15.66 5.55
C ASN A 106 -1.63 15.23 4.34
N SER A 107 -0.97 14.88 3.24
CA SER A 107 -1.59 14.30 2.04
C SER A 107 -0.69 13.26 1.41
N VAL A 108 -1.28 12.33 0.67
CA VAL A 108 -0.60 11.22 -0.03
C VAL A 108 -1.27 11.02 -1.38
N ALA A 109 -0.45 10.83 -2.41
CA ALA A 109 -0.89 10.43 -3.76
C ALA A 109 0.02 9.33 -4.30
N GLU A 110 -0.43 8.64 -5.36
CA GLU A 110 0.27 7.50 -5.91
C GLU A 110 0.12 7.47 -7.43
N ASN A 111 1.22 7.22 -8.14
CA ASN A 111 1.24 6.82 -9.54
C ASN A 111 1.75 5.38 -9.63
N VAL A 112 1.13 4.57 -10.47
CA VAL A 112 1.60 3.22 -10.79
C VAL A 112 1.94 3.10 -12.27
N GLY A 113 2.79 2.14 -12.61
CA GLY A 113 3.21 1.87 -13.99
C GLY A 113 3.47 0.38 -14.21
N TYR A 114 3.34 -0.06 -15.46
CA TYR A 114 3.50 -1.45 -15.85
C TYR A 114 4.07 -1.57 -17.25
N GLY A 115 5.03 -2.47 -17.46
CA GLY A 115 5.52 -2.85 -18.78
C GLY A 115 6.46 -1.86 -19.44
N TYR A 116 6.87 -0.79 -18.75
CA TYR A 116 7.88 0.14 -19.27
C TYR A 116 9.30 -0.42 -19.06
N SER A 117 10.18 -0.22 -20.05
CA SER A 117 11.53 -0.76 -20.02
C SER A 117 12.61 0.22 -19.55
N SER A 118 12.25 1.48 -19.27
CA SER A 118 13.20 2.51 -18.84
C SER A 118 12.54 3.59 -17.99
N ALA A 119 13.35 4.30 -17.20
CA ALA A 119 12.93 5.47 -16.44
C ALA A 119 12.30 6.54 -17.35
N GLU A 120 12.92 6.81 -18.51
CA GLU A 120 12.40 7.76 -19.48
C GLU A 120 11.00 7.38 -19.97
N SER A 121 10.78 6.12 -20.31
CA SER A 121 9.50 5.67 -20.87
C SER A 121 8.37 5.77 -19.88
N VAL A 122 8.56 5.38 -18.60
CA VAL A 122 7.52 5.47 -17.57
C VAL A 122 7.24 6.91 -17.17
N VAL A 123 8.26 7.75 -16.97
CA VAL A 123 8.07 9.16 -16.60
C VAL A 123 7.39 9.93 -17.72
N ASN A 124 7.79 9.73 -18.98
CA ASN A 124 7.14 10.35 -20.13
C ASN A 124 5.67 9.92 -20.27
N ALA A 125 5.36 8.65 -19.99
CA ALA A 125 3.98 8.18 -19.99
C ALA A 125 3.15 8.85 -18.88
N TRP A 126 3.67 8.97 -17.67
CA TRP A 126 3.01 9.68 -16.58
C TRP A 126 2.79 11.17 -16.90
N ILE A 127 3.80 11.87 -17.44
CA ILE A 127 3.67 13.28 -17.81
C ILE A 127 2.62 13.49 -18.92
N LYS A 128 2.47 12.55 -19.85
CA LYS A 128 1.46 12.61 -20.92
C LYS A 128 0.04 12.28 -20.46
N SER A 129 -0.13 11.62 -19.34
CA SER A 129 -1.42 11.28 -18.76
C SER A 129 -1.85 12.38 -17.79
N ASP A 130 -3.00 13.01 -18.00
CA ASP A 130 -3.45 14.14 -17.19
C ASP A 130 -3.48 13.82 -15.69
N SER A 131 -4.07 12.69 -15.30
CA SER A 131 -4.18 12.30 -13.88
C SER A 131 -2.82 12.01 -13.22
N HIS A 132 -1.91 11.34 -13.95
CA HIS A 132 -0.58 11.06 -13.40
C HIS A 132 0.28 12.35 -13.36
N ARG A 133 0.14 13.22 -14.34
CA ARG A 133 0.82 14.52 -14.37
C ARG A 133 0.35 15.41 -13.24
N GLU A 134 -0.96 15.51 -12.98
CA GLU A 134 -1.51 16.25 -11.85
C GLU A 134 -0.93 15.77 -10.52
N THR A 135 -0.70 14.46 -10.37
CA THR A 135 0.00 13.91 -9.21
C THR A 135 1.45 14.40 -9.16
N ILE A 136 2.21 14.32 -10.27
CA ILE A 136 3.60 14.79 -10.31
C ILE A 136 3.72 16.29 -10.02
N GLU A 137 2.76 17.09 -10.47
CA GLU A 137 2.71 18.55 -10.30
C GLU A 137 2.13 18.99 -8.94
N GLY A 138 1.62 18.06 -8.15
CA GLY A 138 0.97 18.35 -6.87
C GLY A 138 1.89 19.04 -5.86
N ASP A 139 1.26 19.68 -4.85
CA ASP A 139 1.97 20.31 -3.73
C ASP A 139 2.44 19.25 -2.73
N PHE A 140 3.57 18.65 -3.02
CA PHE A 140 4.23 17.65 -2.19
C PHE A 140 5.61 18.14 -1.75
N THR A 141 6.16 17.49 -0.71
CA THR A 141 7.51 17.75 -0.17
C THR A 141 8.44 16.56 -0.35
N ASN A 142 7.90 15.36 -0.30
CA ASN A 142 8.67 14.13 -0.39
C ASN A 142 7.99 13.14 -1.34
N PHE A 143 8.81 12.25 -1.87
CA PHE A 143 8.36 11.14 -2.70
C PHE A 143 9.35 9.98 -2.62
N ASP A 144 8.96 8.81 -3.06
CA ASP A 144 9.86 7.73 -3.36
C ASP A 144 9.20 6.73 -4.32
N ILE A 145 10.01 5.83 -4.90
CA ILE A 145 9.58 4.89 -5.92
C ILE A 145 10.10 3.49 -5.64
N SER A 146 9.33 2.48 -6.05
CA SER A 146 9.80 1.12 -6.26
C SER A 146 9.64 0.73 -7.72
N ALA A 147 10.67 0.08 -8.27
CA ALA A 147 10.70 -0.49 -9.61
C ALA A 147 11.18 -1.94 -9.53
N GLU A 148 10.26 -2.88 -9.67
CA GLU A 148 10.52 -4.31 -9.54
C GLU A 148 10.17 -5.05 -10.82
N GLN A 149 10.82 -6.19 -11.05
CA GLN A 149 10.60 -7.02 -12.22
C GLN A 149 10.00 -8.36 -11.79
N ASN A 150 8.95 -8.81 -12.47
CA ASN A 150 8.42 -10.14 -12.27
C ASN A 150 9.31 -11.22 -12.92
N GLU A 151 8.94 -12.50 -12.74
CA GLU A 151 9.69 -13.64 -13.31
C GLU A 151 9.77 -13.62 -14.84
N ASP A 152 8.79 -12.98 -15.52
CA ASP A 152 8.76 -12.82 -16.97
C ASP A 152 9.60 -11.64 -17.47
N GLY A 153 10.26 -10.92 -16.57
CA GLY A 153 11.06 -9.74 -16.91
C GLY A 153 10.24 -8.47 -17.11
N VAL A 154 8.97 -8.45 -16.73
CA VAL A 154 8.10 -7.27 -16.87
C VAL A 154 8.21 -6.38 -15.64
N MET A 155 8.45 -5.08 -15.86
CA MET A 155 8.61 -4.09 -14.80
C MET A 155 7.26 -3.57 -14.28
N TYR A 156 7.17 -3.46 -12.96
CA TYR A 156 6.11 -2.79 -12.21
C TYR A 156 6.69 -1.62 -11.44
N PHE A 157 5.90 -0.55 -11.33
CA PHE A 157 6.34 0.69 -10.70
C PHE A 157 5.27 1.22 -9.75
N THR A 158 5.70 1.67 -8.58
CA THR A 158 4.86 2.44 -7.64
C THR A 158 5.62 3.67 -7.20
N ASN A 159 5.10 4.86 -7.51
CA ASN A 159 5.66 6.12 -7.03
C ASN A 159 4.65 6.79 -6.09
N ILE A 160 5.05 7.02 -4.84
CA ILE A 160 4.22 7.63 -3.81
C ILE A 160 4.76 9.03 -3.49
N PHE A 161 3.84 9.98 -3.37
CA PHE A 161 4.11 11.38 -3.05
C PHE A 161 3.45 11.73 -1.73
N ILE A 162 4.12 12.51 -0.88
CA ILE A 162 3.56 13.00 0.37
C ILE A 162 3.81 14.48 0.57
N LYS A 163 2.88 15.17 1.24
CA LYS A 163 3.07 16.50 1.81
C LYS A 163 3.27 16.37 3.31
N LYS A 164 4.37 16.88 3.82
CA LYS A 164 4.62 17.03 5.27
C LYS A 164 4.32 18.44 5.73
#